data_7f64f0bdc94e8703b03c83196b72346f
#
_entry.id   7f64f0bdc94e8703b03c83196b72346f
#
_cell.length_a   1.000
_cell.length_b   1.000
_cell.length_c   1.000
_cell.angle_alpha   90.00
_cell.angle_beta   90.00
_cell.angle_gamma   90.00
#
_symmetry.space_group_name_H-M   'P 1'
#
loop_
_entity.id
_entity.type
_entity.pdbx_description
1 polymer ?
#
loop_
_entity_poly.entity_id
_entity_poly.type
_entity_poly.pdbx_seq_one_letter_code
_entity_poly.pdbx_strand_id
1 'polypeptide(L)'
;GAEVPLRHAHALSPTDTLLLMPAWDERLLITKLVTVIPGAPSTVEATVLAVDRATGHPLAVLDGEALTLRRTAATSALAARYLAGEDVQTLLVVGTGRLAAWMARAHVALRPALRRVLVWGRRIEAAQALASALASEWATAGGPAVTAVAVDGLAAACGEARLVCCATTATDPPVRGAWLRPGTHLDLVGGFKRHMREVDDEAVARARIVVDTHAGALAEAGDLVQPLERG
;
A
#
# COMPACT_ATOMS: atom_id res chain seq x y z
N GLY A 1 16.38 12.39 -13.82
CA GLY A 1 15.41 11.54 -13.09
C GLY A 1 14.85 10.47 -13.99
N ALA A 2 14.06 9.53 -13.45
CA ALA A 2 13.43 8.50 -14.26
C ALA A 2 12.21 9.07 -15.00
N GLU A 3 11.99 8.59 -16.22
CA GLU A 3 10.77 8.81 -16.99
C GLU A 3 9.80 7.65 -16.72
N VAL A 4 8.54 7.99 -16.41
CA VAL A 4 7.49 7.02 -16.07
C VAL A 4 6.23 7.38 -16.84
N PRO A 5 6.05 6.87 -18.07
CA PRO A 5 4.84 7.10 -18.86
C PRO A 5 3.61 6.50 -18.19
N LEU A 6 2.43 6.94 -18.62
CA LEU A 6 1.19 6.28 -18.25
C LEU A 6 1.21 4.81 -18.69
N ARG A 7 0.60 3.95 -17.90
CA ARG A 7 0.46 2.54 -18.22
C ARG A 7 -0.39 2.34 -19.49
N HIS A 8 -0.04 1.35 -20.28
CA HIS A 8 -0.84 0.88 -21.40
C HIS A 8 -1.70 -0.30 -20.94
N ALA A 9 -3.01 -0.17 -21.13
CA ALA A 9 -3.97 -1.22 -20.81
C ALA A 9 -4.57 -1.78 -22.11
N HIS A 10 -4.53 -3.10 -22.24
CA HIS A 10 -5.07 -3.82 -23.38
C HIS A 10 -6.10 -4.83 -22.89
N ALA A 11 -7.33 -4.72 -23.36
CA ALA A 11 -8.35 -5.76 -23.15
C ALA A 11 -7.98 -6.95 -24.06
N LEU A 12 -7.71 -8.11 -23.46
CA LEU A 12 -7.47 -9.36 -24.17
C LEU A 12 -8.78 -10.09 -24.46
N SER A 13 -9.76 -9.92 -23.57
CA SER A 13 -11.12 -10.42 -23.67
C SER A 13 -12.05 -9.46 -22.91
N PRO A 14 -13.38 -9.72 -22.82
CA PRO A 14 -14.28 -8.94 -21.97
C PRO A 14 -13.88 -8.89 -20.48
N THR A 15 -13.12 -9.90 -20.03
CA THR A 15 -12.73 -10.03 -18.60
C THR A 15 -11.22 -9.89 -18.39
N ASP A 16 -10.40 -10.20 -19.40
CA ASP A 16 -8.95 -10.32 -19.26
C ASP A 16 -8.24 -9.04 -19.69
N THR A 17 -7.24 -8.64 -18.94
CA THR A 17 -6.50 -7.41 -19.21
C THR A 17 -5.00 -7.65 -19.15
N LEU A 18 -4.27 -7.07 -20.11
CA LEU A 18 -2.83 -6.93 -20.08
C LEU A 18 -2.48 -5.47 -19.78
N LEU A 19 -1.61 -5.24 -18.79
CA LEU A 19 -1.04 -3.93 -18.50
C LEU A 19 0.45 -3.95 -18.79
N LEU A 20 0.92 -2.94 -19.51
CA LEU A 20 2.34 -2.68 -19.74
C LEU A 20 2.72 -1.37 -19.04
N MET A 21 3.71 -1.43 -18.19
CA MET A 21 4.14 -0.31 -17.35
C MET A 21 5.64 -0.08 -17.52
N PRO A 22 6.04 0.64 -18.60
CA PRO A 22 7.44 0.98 -18.82
C PRO A 22 7.90 2.11 -17.90
N ALA A 23 9.19 2.09 -17.56
CA ALA A 23 9.89 3.19 -16.91
C ALA A 23 11.37 3.10 -17.28
N TRP A 24 12.06 4.23 -17.39
CA TRP A 24 13.49 4.24 -17.70
C TRP A 24 14.20 5.46 -17.13
N ASP A 25 15.49 5.30 -16.94
CA ASP A 25 16.43 6.39 -16.70
C ASP A 25 17.61 6.30 -17.70
N GLU A 26 18.74 6.91 -17.37
CA GLU A 26 19.94 6.86 -18.21
C GLU A 26 20.60 5.47 -18.28
N ARG A 27 20.34 4.60 -17.30
CA ARG A 27 21.02 3.32 -17.09
C ARG A 27 20.13 2.11 -17.38
N LEU A 28 18.87 2.19 -16.99
CA LEU A 28 17.94 1.07 -17.01
C LEU A 28 16.67 1.39 -17.78
N LEU A 29 16.17 0.41 -18.51
CA LEU A 29 14.81 0.34 -18.99
C LEU A 29 14.12 -0.81 -18.25
N ILE A 30 12.98 -0.54 -17.64
CA ILE A 30 12.19 -1.54 -16.93
C ILE A 30 10.80 -1.58 -17.55
N THR A 31 10.30 -2.77 -17.80
CA THR A 31 8.89 -2.96 -18.17
C THR A 31 8.26 -3.97 -17.22
N LYS A 32 7.24 -3.53 -16.48
CA LYS A 32 6.37 -4.42 -15.72
C LYS A 32 5.19 -4.82 -16.59
N LEU A 33 5.07 -6.12 -16.84
CA LEU A 33 3.94 -6.75 -17.49
C LEU A 33 3.02 -7.32 -16.42
N VAL A 34 1.73 -6.99 -16.46
CA VAL A 34 0.73 -7.51 -15.52
C VAL A 34 -0.41 -8.10 -16.32
N THR A 35 -0.77 -9.34 -16.02
CA THR A 35 -1.97 -9.97 -16.53
C THR A 35 -3.03 -10.00 -15.44
N VAL A 36 -4.27 -9.66 -15.79
CA VAL A 36 -5.44 -9.80 -14.94
C VAL A 36 -6.39 -10.76 -15.64
N ILE A 37 -6.49 -11.98 -15.11
CA ILE A 37 -7.29 -13.06 -15.71
C ILE A 37 -8.20 -13.62 -14.61
N PRO A 38 -9.45 -13.11 -14.49
CA PRO A 38 -10.42 -13.64 -13.54
C PRO A 38 -10.68 -15.13 -13.79
N GLY A 39 -10.65 -15.92 -12.72
CA GLY A 39 -10.84 -17.37 -12.81
C GLY A 39 -9.56 -18.19 -12.95
N ALA A 40 -8.41 -17.57 -13.21
CA ALA A 40 -7.11 -18.24 -13.06
C ALA A 40 -6.79 -18.51 -11.58
N PRO A 41 -5.92 -19.48 -11.26
CA PRO A 41 -5.49 -19.75 -9.87
C PRO A 41 -4.93 -18.50 -9.17
N SER A 42 -4.24 -17.65 -9.90
CA SER A 42 -3.91 -16.29 -9.49
C SER A 42 -4.54 -15.32 -10.49
N THR A 43 -5.46 -14.49 -9.99
CA THR A 43 -6.16 -13.51 -10.84
C THR A 43 -5.22 -12.44 -11.40
N VAL A 44 -4.16 -12.11 -10.68
CA VAL A 44 -3.20 -11.08 -11.07
C VAL A 44 -1.80 -11.66 -10.97
N GLU A 45 -1.11 -11.69 -12.10
CA GLU A 45 0.30 -12.07 -12.19
C GLU A 45 1.12 -10.90 -12.74
N ALA A 46 2.35 -10.78 -12.28
CA ALA A 46 3.24 -9.71 -12.73
C ALA A 46 4.67 -10.21 -12.93
N THR A 47 5.25 -9.77 -14.04
CA THR A 47 6.66 -10.00 -14.37
C THR A 47 7.33 -8.67 -14.68
N VAL A 48 8.56 -8.49 -14.22
CA VAL A 48 9.36 -7.29 -14.54
C VAL A 48 10.58 -7.72 -15.36
N LEU A 49 10.72 -7.11 -16.52
CA LEU A 49 11.92 -7.21 -17.34
C LEU A 49 12.78 -5.98 -17.11
N ALA A 50 14.04 -6.18 -16.75
CA ALA A 50 15.06 -5.14 -16.67
C ALA A 50 16.04 -5.28 -17.83
N VAL A 51 16.35 -4.18 -18.50
CA VAL A 51 17.23 -4.10 -19.67
C VAL A 51 18.27 -3.01 -19.44
N ASP A 52 19.52 -3.28 -19.76
CA ASP A 52 20.58 -2.28 -19.84
C ASP A 52 20.28 -1.31 -20.99
N ARG A 53 20.15 -0.03 -20.69
CA ARG A 53 19.73 0.95 -21.69
C ARG A 53 20.82 1.26 -22.72
N ALA A 54 22.07 1.13 -22.34
CA ALA A 54 23.19 1.45 -23.25
C ALA A 54 23.38 0.37 -24.32
N THR A 55 23.14 -0.88 -23.97
CA THR A 55 23.40 -2.04 -24.84
C THR A 55 22.15 -2.71 -25.37
N GLY A 56 20.99 -2.48 -24.76
CA GLY A 56 19.74 -3.18 -25.05
C GLY A 56 19.72 -4.62 -24.53
N HIS A 57 20.73 -5.06 -23.79
CA HIS A 57 20.80 -6.42 -23.25
C HIS A 57 19.83 -6.62 -22.09
N PRO A 58 19.07 -7.73 -22.05
CA PRO A 58 18.26 -8.09 -20.89
C PRO A 58 19.19 -8.42 -19.72
N LEU A 59 18.91 -7.79 -18.56
CA LEU A 59 19.67 -7.98 -17.32
C LEU A 59 19.02 -8.99 -16.40
N ALA A 60 17.68 -8.91 -16.28
CA ALA A 60 16.95 -9.78 -15.35
C ALA A 60 15.47 -9.87 -15.73
N VAL A 61 14.88 -11.00 -15.36
CA VAL A 61 13.43 -11.19 -15.25
C VAL A 61 13.14 -11.41 -13.77
N LEU A 62 12.26 -10.59 -13.21
CA LEU A 62 11.96 -10.57 -11.79
C LEU A 62 10.49 -10.91 -11.55
N ASP A 63 10.22 -11.51 -10.39
CA ASP A 63 8.87 -11.63 -9.85
C ASP A 63 8.28 -10.24 -9.59
N GLY A 64 7.33 -9.84 -10.43
CA GLY A 64 6.73 -8.52 -10.40
C GLY A 64 5.80 -8.33 -9.20
N GLU A 65 5.24 -9.40 -8.65
CA GLU A 65 4.44 -9.33 -7.44
C GLU A 65 5.32 -9.07 -6.22
N ALA A 66 6.37 -9.86 -6.04
CA ALA A 66 7.33 -9.67 -4.95
C ALA A 66 7.91 -8.25 -4.98
N LEU A 67 8.24 -7.74 -6.16
CA LEU A 67 8.71 -6.37 -6.34
C LEU A 67 7.61 -5.35 -5.98
N THR A 68 6.37 -5.57 -6.45
CA THR A 68 5.25 -4.65 -6.18
C THR A 68 4.97 -4.53 -4.69
N LEU A 69 4.94 -5.63 -3.96
CA LEU A 69 4.71 -5.63 -2.52
C LEU A 69 5.79 -4.81 -1.78
N ARG A 70 7.06 -5.06 -2.10
CA ARG A 70 8.18 -4.38 -1.46
C ARG A 70 8.28 -2.91 -1.83
N ARG A 71 8.17 -2.55 -3.13
CA ARG A 71 8.28 -1.15 -3.55
C ARG A 71 7.13 -0.31 -3.02
N THR A 72 5.91 -0.87 -2.98
CA THR A 72 4.74 -0.15 -2.45
C THR A 72 4.93 0.12 -0.96
N ALA A 73 5.28 -0.89 -0.19
CA ALA A 73 5.54 -0.74 1.23
C ALA A 73 6.71 0.23 1.53
N ALA A 74 7.77 0.17 0.74
CA ALA A 74 8.91 1.09 0.87
C ALA A 74 8.52 2.54 0.57
N THR A 75 7.70 2.78 -0.47
CA THR A 75 7.21 4.12 -0.82
C THR A 75 6.37 4.71 0.30
N SER A 76 5.44 3.94 0.85
CA SER A 76 4.59 4.34 1.96
C SER A 76 5.40 4.67 3.22
N ALA A 77 6.32 3.79 3.61
CA ALA A 77 7.16 4.02 4.78
C ALA A 77 8.11 5.22 4.59
N LEU A 78 8.60 5.46 3.36
CA LEU A 78 9.39 6.64 3.02
C LEU A 78 8.55 7.91 3.11
N ALA A 79 7.34 7.93 2.56
CA ALA A 79 6.43 9.05 2.68
C ALA A 79 6.13 9.38 4.15
N ALA A 80 5.80 8.37 4.95
CA ALA A 80 5.57 8.52 6.37
C ALA A 80 6.80 9.06 7.13
N ARG A 81 8.02 8.76 6.70
CA ARG A 81 9.24 9.32 7.28
C ARG A 81 9.29 10.85 7.22
N TYR A 82 8.74 11.43 6.16
CA TYR A 82 8.72 12.90 5.97
C TYR A 82 7.43 13.56 6.48
N LEU A 83 6.33 12.83 6.56
CA LEU A 83 5.00 13.39 6.80
C LEU A 83 4.44 13.07 8.19
N ALA A 84 4.80 11.95 8.79
CA ALA A 84 4.34 11.59 10.12
C ALA A 84 5.28 12.09 11.22
N GLY A 85 4.75 12.33 12.42
CA GLY A 85 5.56 12.71 13.59
C GLY A 85 6.67 11.69 13.89
N GLU A 86 7.78 12.15 14.43
CA GLU A 86 8.95 11.28 14.72
C GLU A 86 8.70 10.34 15.91
N ASP A 87 7.87 10.77 16.86
CA ASP A 87 7.56 10.10 18.13
C ASP A 87 6.42 9.07 18.04
N VAL A 88 6.00 8.71 16.84
CA VAL A 88 4.91 7.73 16.62
C VAL A 88 5.32 6.36 17.15
N GLN A 89 4.58 5.86 18.15
CA GLN A 89 4.84 4.57 18.81
C GLN A 89 3.86 3.46 18.37
N THR A 90 2.70 3.82 17.84
CA THR A 90 1.66 2.86 17.44
C THR A 90 1.33 3.02 15.95
N LEU A 91 1.47 1.94 15.21
CA LEU A 91 1.00 1.78 13.83
C LEU A 91 -0.29 0.95 13.85
N LEU A 92 -1.31 1.38 13.14
CA LEU A 92 -2.47 0.56 12.79
C LEU A 92 -2.37 0.14 11.32
N VAL A 93 -2.42 -1.15 11.06
CA VAL A 93 -2.55 -1.73 9.73
C VAL A 93 -3.99 -2.18 9.52
N VAL A 94 -4.67 -1.57 8.57
CA VAL A 94 -6.05 -1.90 8.17
C VAL A 94 -5.98 -2.75 6.91
N GLY A 95 -6.23 -4.04 7.06
CA GLY A 95 -6.09 -5.06 6.02
C GLY A 95 -5.24 -6.25 6.50
N THR A 96 -5.47 -7.41 5.89
CA THR A 96 -4.81 -8.67 6.26
C THR A 96 -4.22 -9.40 5.05
N GLY A 97 -4.12 -8.70 3.92
CA GLY A 97 -3.53 -9.24 2.69
C GLY A 97 -2.00 -9.25 2.73
N ARG A 98 -1.39 -9.80 1.67
CA ARG A 98 0.08 -9.86 1.53
C ARG A 98 0.76 -8.50 1.63
N LEU A 99 0.15 -7.46 1.06
CA LEU A 99 0.68 -6.10 1.14
C LEU A 99 0.67 -5.56 2.58
N ALA A 100 -0.38 -5.84 3.37
CA ALA A 100 -0.47 -5.40 4.76
C ALA A 100 0.73 -5.86 5.61
N ALA A 101 1.19 -7.11 5.41
CA ALA A 101 2.39 -7.62 6.07
C ALA A 101 3.65 -6.84 5.70
N TRP A 102 3.81 -6.50 4.42
CA TRP A 102 4.96 -5.69 3.96
C TRP A 102 4.91 -4.25 4.43
N MET A 103 3.70 -3.66 4.53
CA MET A 103 3.52 -2.32 5.10
C MET A 103 3.98 -2.30 6.56
N ALA A 104 3.54 -3.26 7.38
CA ALA A 104 4.00 -3.36 8.77
C ALA A 104 5.53 -3.45 8.87
N ARG A 105 6.17 -4.33 8.08
CA ARG A 105 7.63 -4.50 8.06
C ARG A 105 8.36 -3.23 7.67
N ALA A 106 7.92 -2.55 6.60
CA ALA A 106 8.58 -1.36 6.10
C ALA A 106 8.51 -0.19 7.10
N HIS A 107 7.34 0.02 7.71
CA HIS A 107 7.19 1.06 8.73
C HIS A 107 8.03 0.76 9.98
N VAL A 108 8.05 -0.48 10.46
CA VAL A 108 8.87 -0.89 11.61
C VAL A 108 10.36 -0.72 11.31
N ALA A 109 10.81 -1.08 10.11
CA ALA A 109 12.21 -0.93 9.72
C ALA A 109 12.69 0.53 9.67
N LEU A 110 11.80 1.47 9.25
CA LEU A 110 12.16 2.89 9.11
C LEU A 110 11.84 3.75 10.33
N ARG A 111 11.12 3.21 11.33
CA ARG A 111 10.67 3.96 12.50
C ARG A 111 11.09 3.30 13.81
N PRO A 112 12.29 3.61 14.33
CA PRO A 112 12.78 3.02 15.58
C PRO A 112 11.94 3.33 16.83
N ALA A 113 11.09 4.38 16.75
CA ALA A 113 10.18 4.74 17.84
C ALA A 113 8.96 3.82 17.94
N LEU A 114 8.61 3.06 16.89
CA LEU A 114 7.48 2.13 16.94
C LEU A 114 7.68 1.05 17.99
N ARG A 115 6.62 0.77 18.75
CA ARG A 115 6.57 -0.25 19.81
C ARG A 115 5.41 -1.21 19.62
N ARG A 116 4.34 -0.77 18.95
CA ARG A 116 3.13 -1.56 18.73
C ARG A 116 2.65 -1.47 17.29
N VAL A 117 2.27 -2.61 16.74
CA VAL A 117 1.54 -2.73 15.49
C VAL A 117 0.19 -3.37 15.79
N LEU A 118 -0.86 -2.61 15.58
CA LEU A 118 -2.23 -3.08 15.65
C LEU A 118 -2.63 -3.56 14.25
N VAL A 119 -3.23 -4.73 14.17
CA VAL A 119 -3.71 -5.32 12.90
C VAL A 119 -5.21 -5.46 12.95
N TRP A 120 -5.90 -4.86 12.02
CA TRP A 120 -7.33 -5.00 11.87
C TRP A 120 -7.70 -5.58 10.51
N GLY A 121 -8.73 -6.41 10.50
CA GLY A 121 -9.33 -6.97 9.29
C GLY A 121 -10.78 -7.33 9.53
N ARG A 122 -11.60 -7.40 8.47
CA ARG A 122 -13.02 -7.80 8.54
C ARG A 122 -13.24 -9.17 9.20
N ARG A 123 -12.25 -10.04 9.15
CA ARG A 123 -12.22 -11.33 9.84
C ARG A 123 -11.13 -11.27 10.89
N ILE A 124 -11.52 -11.39 12.14
CA ILE A 124 -10.57 -11.29 13.26
C ILE A 124 -9.51 -12.40 13.21
N GLU A 125 -9.87 -13.59 12.72
CA GLU A 125 -8.95 -14.71 12.59
C GLU A 125 -7.80 -14.42 11.62
N ALA A 126 -8.10 -13.69 10.52
CA ALA A 126 -7.09 -13.27 9.57
C ALA A 126 -6.16 -12.18 10.17
N ALA A 127 -6.70 -11.28 10.99
CA ALA A 127 -5.90 -10.30 11.72
C ALA A 127 -5.01 -10.98 12.78
N GLN A 128 -5.53 -11.96 13.50
CA GLN A 128 -4.77 -12.77 14.45
C GLN A 128 -3.64 -13.56 13.77
N ALA A 129 -3.93 -14.18 12.64
CA ALA A 129 -2.92 -14.92 11.87
C ALA A 129 -1.79 -14.02 11.42
N LEU A 130 -2.11 -12.82 10.88
CA LEU A 130 -1.10 -11.84 10.46
C LEU A 130 -0.30 -11.30 11.65
N ALA A 131 -0.96 -10.90 12.73
CA ALA A 131 -0.28 -10.39 13.92
C ALA A 131 0.66 -11.45 14.53
N SER A 132 0.22 -12.70 14.62
CA SER A 132 1.04 -13.81 15.11
C SER A 132 2.25 -14.07 14.21
N ALA A 133 2.08 -14.05 12.90
CA ALA A 133 3.19 -14.22 11.95
C ALA A 133 4.24 -13.11 12.10
N LEU A 134 3.82 -11.84 12.21
CA LEU A 134 4.71 -10.71 12.43
C LEU A 134 5.41 -10.79 13.80
N ALA A 135 4.67 -11.13 14.86
CA ALA A 135 5.24 -11.30 16.20
C ALA A 135 6.30 -12.39 16.24
N SER A 136 6.04 -13.54 15.60
CA SER A 136 7.01 -14.66 15.50
C SER A 136 8.26 -14.27 14.71
N GLU A 137 8.10 -13.53 13.61
CA GLU A 137 9.20 -13.02 12.80
C GLU A 137 10.10 -12.07 13.61
N TRP A 138 9.49 -11.16 14.38
CA TRP A 138 10.21 -10.15 15.15
C TRP A 138 10.78 -10.64 16.47
N ALA A 139 10.29 -11.77 16.98
CA ALA A 139 10.84 -12.41 18.18
C ALA A 139 12.21 -13.08 17.94
N THR A 140 12.71 -13.13 16.71
CA THR A 140 14.04 -13.67 16.41
C THR A 140 15.15 -12.80 17.01
N ALA A 141 16.31 -13.41 17.30
CA ALA A 141 17.44 -12.70 17.87
C ALA A 141 17.87 -11.50 16.98
N GLY A 142 17.89 -10.29 17.56
CA GLY A 142 18.17 -9.06 16.82
C GLY A 142 16.99 -8.46 16.08
N GLY A 143 15.79 -9.02 16.21
CA GLY A 143 14.56 -8.43 15.67
C GLY A 143 14.17 -7.13 16.39
N PRO A 144 13.25 -6.36 15.82
CA PRO A 144 12.79 -5.11 16.40
C PRO A 144 12.00 -5.35 17.70
N ALA A 145 12.20 -4.49 18.69
CA ALA A 145 11.43 -4.53 19.96
C ALA A 145 10.00 -3.97 19.77
N VAL A 146 9.21 -4.63 18.92
CA VAL A 146 7.84 -4.24 18.52
C VAL A 146 6.90 -5.40 18.74
N THR A 147 5.73 -5.13 19.32
CA THR A 147 4.66 -6.13 19.47
C THR A 147 3.65 -5.99 18.33
N ALA A 148 3.14 -7.11 17.83
CA ALA A 148 2.02 -7.14 16.87
C ALA A 148 0.80 -7.77 17.55
N VAL A 149 -0.36 -7.08 17.47
CA VAL A 149 -1.60 -7.50 18.13
C VAL A 149 -2.78 -7.29 17.19
N ALA A 150 -3.63 -8.31 17.05
CA ALA A 150 -4.90 -8.16 16.37
C ALA A 150 -5.89 -7.38 17.23
N VAL A 151 -6.68 -6.52 16.59
CA VAL A 151 -7.71 -5.72 17.23
C VAL A 151 -9.05 -5.91 16.51
N ASP A 152 -10.13 -5.96 17.27
CA ASP A 152 -11.49 -6.08 16.74
C ASP A 152 -12.15 -4.70 16.54
N GLY A 153 -11.92 -3.78 17.48
CA GLY A 153 -12.49 -2.44 17.46
C GLY A 153 -11.71 -1.45 16.60
N LEU A 154 -12.07 -1.30 15.29
CA LEU A 154 -11.37 -0.39 14.39
C LEU A 154 -11.40 1.07 14.85
N ALA A 155 -12.55 1.56 15.33
CA ALA A 155 -12.69 2.94 15.80
C ALA A 155 -11.73 3.27 16.96
N ALA A 156 -11.65 2.37 17.94
CA ALA A 156 -10.74 2.51 19.08
C ALA A 156 -9.26 2.48 18.62
N ALA A 157 -8.93 1.56 17.72
CA ALA A 157 -7.58 1.44 17.16
C ALA A 157 -7.17 2.69 16.34
N CYS A 158 -8.08 3.27 15.56
CA CYS A 158 -7.86 4.56 14.88
C CYS A 158 -7.61 5.70 15.87
N GLY A 159 -8.36 5.71 16.97
CA GLY A 159 -8.19 6.69 18.05
C GLY A 159 -6.88 6.52 18.84
N GLU A 160 -6.29 5.34 18.87
CA GLU A 160 -5.00 5.07 19.52
C GLU A 160 -3.82 5.39 18.60
N ALA A 161 -3.89 4.96 17.35
CA ALA A 161 -2.76 5.05 16.42
C ALA A 161 -2.55 6.47 15.89
N ARG A 162 -1.28 6.87 15.75
CA ARG A 162 -0.86 8.12 15.09
C ARG A 162 -0.32 7.89 13.68
N LEU A 163 -0.20 6.65 13.29
CA LEU A 163 0.13 6.19 11.95
C LEU A 163 -0.86 5.08 11.58
N VAL A 164 -1.67 5.31 10.58
CA VAL A 164 -2.68 4.37 10.07
C VAL A 164 -2.34 4.06 8.62
N CYS A 165 -2.14 2.80 8.33
CA CYS A 165 -1.82 2.31 7.00
C CYS A 165 -2.94 1.39 6.53
N CYS A 166 -3.63 1.78 5.45
CA CYS A 166 -4.69 1.01 4.83
C CYS A 166 -4.17 0.26 3.60
N ALA A 167 -4.41 -1.05 3.55
CA ALA A 167 -4.05 -1.93 2.44
C ALA A 167 -5.20 -2.92 2.18
N THR A 168 -6.34 -2.37 1.79
CA THR A 168 -7.59 -3.11 1.57
C THR A 168 -8.02 -3.10 0.11
N THR A 169 -9.06 -3.85 -0.20
CA THR A 169 -9.78 -3.78 -1.47
C THR A 169 -11.21 -3.26 -1.25
N ALA A 170 -11.40 -2.43 -0.23
CA ALA A 170 -12.70 -1.95 0.16
C ALA A 170 -13.31 -1.00 -0.89
N THR A 171 -14.61 -1.07 -1.05
CA THR A 171 -15.41 -0.12 -1.85
C THR A 171 -16.25 0.79 -0.96
N ASP A 172 -16.51 0.33 0.27
CA ASP A 172 -17.11 1.12 1.35
C ASP A 172 -16.00 1.43 2.37
N PRO A 173 -15.74 2.71 2.68
CA PRO A 173 -14.59 3.12 3.47
C PRO A 173 -14.63 2.58 4.91
N PRO A 174 -13.70 1.72 5.30
CA PRO A 174 -13.66 1.17 6.65
C PRO A 174 -13.23 2.20 7.70
N VAL A 175 -12.35 3.14 7.35
CA VAL A 175 -11.85 4.14 8.29
C VAL A 175 -12.63 5.44 8.17
N ARG A 176 -13.07 5.99 9.32
CA ARG A 176 -13.81 7.25 9.38
C ARG A 176 -12.96 8.38 9.93
N GLY A 177 -13.07 9.57 9.32
CA GLY A 177 -12.35 10.75 9.74
C GLY A 177 -12.61 11.12 11.22
N ALA A 178 -13.85 10.93 11.68
CA ALA A 178 -14.25 11.19 13.07
C ALA A 178 -13.46 10.36 14.12
N TRP A 179 -12.86 9.24 13.73
CA TRP A 179 -12.07 8.39 14.64
C TRP A 179 -10.61 8.82 14.75
N LEU A 180 -10.16 9.67 13.83
CA LEU A 180 -8.76 10.06 13.70
C LEU A 180 -8.44 11.29 14.55
N ARG A 181 -7.33 11.23 15.27
CA ARG A 181 -6.83 12.37 16.03
C ARG A 181 -6.12 13.38 15.11
N PRO A 182 -6.13 14.67 15.47
CA PRO A 182 -5.27 15.64 14.78
C PRO A 182 -3.80 15.21 14.76
N GLY A 183 -3.15 15.34 13.61
CA GLY A 183 -1.76 14.93 13.41
C GLY A 183 -1.57 13.42 13.18
N THR A 184 -2.63 12.64 12.99
CA THR A 184 -2.51 11.26 12.50
C THR A 184 -2.10 11.27 11.04
N HIS A 185 -1.09 10.48 10.70
CA HIS A 185 -0.72 10.18 9.32
C HIS A 185 -1.55 9.03 8.78
N LEU A 186 -2.17 9.24 7.64
CA LEU A 186 -2.88 8.22 6.87
C LEU A 186 -2.07 7.85 5.64
N ASP A 187 -1.86 6.56 5.45
CA ASP A 187 -1.18 5.97 4.31
C ASP A 187 -2.15 5.03 3.59
N LEU A 188 -2.64 5.46 2.42
CA LEU A 188 -3.72 4.81 1.68
C LEU A 188 -3.17 4.21 0.40
N VAL A 189 -3.20 2.89 0.27
CA VAL A 189 -2.67 2.19 -0.91
C VAL A 189 -3.70 1.30 -1.62
N GLY A 190 -4.83 1.02 -0.97
CA GLY A 190 -5.84 0.11 -1.53
C GLY A 190 -6.80 0.77 -2.51
N GLY A 191 -6.97 2.07 -2.46
CA GLY A 191 -7.90 2.83 -3.30
C GLY A 191 -7.40 3.10 -4.73
N PHE A 192 -6.80 2.13 -5.42
CA PHE A 192 -6.19 2.27 -6.74
C PHE A 192 -7.15 2.15 -7.93
N LYS A 193 -8.46 2.10 -7.68
CA LYS A 193 -9.52 2.20 -8.69
C LYS A 193 -10.58 3.19 -8.22
N ARG A 194 -11.22 3.89 -9.15
CA ARG A 194 -12.21 4.94 -8.86
C ARG A 194 -13.33 4.53 -7.91
N HIS A 195 -13.73 3.25 -7.90
CA HIS A 195 -14.79 2.72 -7.03
C HIS A 195 -14.30 2.19 -5.68
N MET A 196 -12.99 2.15 -5.45
CA MET A 196 -12.40 1.67 -4.19
C MET A 196 -12.19 2.82 -3.23
N ARG A 197 -12.44 2.57 -1.94
CA ARG A 197 -12.25 3.57 -0.88
C ARG A 197 -11.80 2.93 0.42
N GLU A 198 -10.85 3.58 1.07
CA GLU A 198 -10.33 3.16 2.39
C GLU A 198 -10.72 4.14 3.50
N VAL A 199 -11.01 5.41 3.15
CA VAL A 199 -11.43 6.45 4.10
C VAL A 199 -12.67 7.18 3.61
N ASP A 200 -13.43 7.76 4.54
CA ASP A 200 -14.60 8.59 4.23
C ASP A 200 -14.23 10.03 3.79
N ASP A 201 -15.25 10.79 3.36
CA ASP A 201 -15.06 12.16 2.88
C ASP A 201 -14.55 13.09 4.00
N GLU A 202 -14.92 12.84 5.27
CA GLU A 202 -14.46 13.62 6.41
C GLU A 202 -12.94 13.47 6.60
N ALA A 203 -12.40 12.26 6.45
CA ALA A 203 -10.96 12.05 6.55
C ALA A 203 -10.19 12.83 5.48
N VAL A 204 -10.70 12.83 4.24
CA VAL A 204 -10.12 13.55 3.11
C VAL A 204 -10.19 15.07 3.33
N ALA A 205 -11.36 15.59 3.72
CA ALA A 205 -11.57 17.03 3.93
C ALA A 205 -10.71 17.62 5.04
N ARG A 206 -10.34 16.82 6.04
CA ARG A 206 -9.51 17.23 7.19
C ARG A 206 -8.01 17.10 6.95
N ALA A 207 -7.61 16.41 5.89
CA ALA A 207 -6.22 16.03 5.66
C ALA A 207 -5.46 17.05 4.79
N ARG A 208 -4.16 17.19 5.04
CA ARG A 208 -3.22 17.66 4.04
C ARG A 208 -2.88 16.47 3.13
N ILE A 209 -3.30 16.53 1.88
CA ILE A 209 -3.15 15.46 0.92
C ILE A 209 -1.80 15.57 0.21
N VAL A 210 -1.09 14.43 0.15
CA VAL A 210 0.14 14.27 -0.61
C VAL A 210 -0.02 13.02 -1.50
N VAL A 211 0.36 13.13 -2.76
CA VAL A 211 0.25 12.04 -3.74
C VAL A 211 1.59 11.85 -4.46
N ASP A 212 1.81 10.66 -4.99
CA ASP A 212 2.99 10.35 -5.80
C ASP A 212 2.99 11.12 -7.12
N THR A 213 1.84 11.15 -7.81
CA THR A 213 1.64 11.97 -9.01
C THR A 213 0.20 12.51 -9.06
N HIS A 214 0.04 13.78 -9.42
CA HIS A 214 -1.29 14.38 -9.59
C HIS A 214 -2.10 13.68 -10.68
N ALA A 215 -1.48 13.35 -11.80
CA ALA A 215 -2.16 12.70 -12.92
C ALA A 215 -2.69 11.31 -12.53
N GLY A 216 -1.89 10.50 -11.85
CA GLY A 216 -2.29 9.16 -11.37
C GLY A 216 -3.39 9.24 -10.32
N ALA A 217 -3.22 10.10 -9.32
CA ALA A 217 -4.18 10.24 -8.23
C ALA A 217 -5.57 10.68 -8.74
N LEU A 218 -5.63 11.68 -9.61
CA LEU A 218 -6.89 12.17 -10.19
C LEU A 218 -7.53 11.20 -11.20
N ALA A 219 -6.74 10.29 -11.78
CA ALA A 219 -7.28 9.28 -12.69
C ALA A 219 -7.89 8.08 -11.95
N GLU A 220 -7.28 7.65 -10.85
CA GLU A 220 -7.52 6.31 -10.29
C GLU A 220 -7.85 6.26 -8.80
N ALA A 221 -7.32 7.20 -7.98
CA ALA A 221 -7.44 7.12 -6.53
C ALA A 221 -8.88 7.39 -6.07
N GLY A 222 -9.64 6.33 -5.81
CA GLY A 222 -11.05 6.44 -5.44
C GLY A 222 -11.28 7.21 -4.15
N ASP A 223 -10.33 7.19 -3.22
CA ASP A 223 -10.36 7.99 -2.00
C ASP A 223 -10.37 9.51 -2.26
N LEU A 224 -9.82 9.96 -3.38
CA LEU A 224 -9.77 11.37 -3.78
C LEU A 224 -10.81 11.71 -4.84
N VAL A 225 -10.92 10.88 -5.86
CA VAL A 225 -11.79 11.16 -7.01
C VAL A 225 -13.26 11.25 -6.60
N GLN A 226 -13.72 10.32 -5.76
CA GLN A 226 -15.12 10.31 -5.35
C GLN A 226 -15.54 11.54 -4.51
N PRO A 227 -14.78 11.99 -3.49
CA PRO A 227 -15.08 13.24 -2.80
C PRO A 227 -15.06 14.46 -3.74
N LEU A 228 -14.06 14.55 -4.62
CA LEU A 228 -13.95 15.67 -5.59
C LEU A 228 -15.11 15.75 -6.57
N GLU A 229 -15.70 14.61 -6.96
CA GLU A 229 -16.89 14.56 -7.84
C GLU A 229 -18.18 14.94 -7.12
N ARG A 230 -18.19 14.86 -5.79
CA ARG A 230 -19.39 15.23 -4.99
C ARG A 230 -19.39 16.71 -4.57
N GLY A 231 -18.28 17.41 -4.67
CA GLY A 231 -18.08 18.80 -4.22
C GLY A 231 -17.62 18.85 -2.79
#